data_7a88fc2f5111fc1958e8fd06741e5338
#
_entry.id   7a88fc2f5111fc1958e8fd06741e5338
#
_cell.length_a   1.000
_cell.length_b   1.000
_cell.length_c   1.000
_cell.angle_alpha   90.00
_cell.angle_beta   90.00
_cell.angle_gamma   90.00
#
_symmetry.space_group_name_H-M   'P 1'
#
loop_
_entity.id
_entity.type
_entity.pdbx_description
1 polymer ?
#
loop_
_entity_poly.entity_id
_entity_poly.type
_entity_poly.pdbx_seq_one_letter_code
_entity_poly.pdbx_strand_id
1 'polypeptide(L)'
;MKHVMVNGTFDILHRGHLEMLKFARQQGNFLLVAIDTDRRVQELKGDDRPINNQEDRKFHLMCLEFVNEVKLFDSKEELIEIMKSYKPDVYVKGSDWKAGTGTAHEYSKEVIYYDRVGDYSTTNIIQRITNR
;
A
#
# COMPACT_ATOMS: atom_id res chain seq x y z
N MET A 1 -14.97 -15.92 -4.56
CA MET A 1 -14.38 -14.90 -3.65
C MET A 1 -13.76 -13.80 -4.48
N LYS A 2 -13.95 -12.54 -4.10
CA LYS A 2 -13.39 -11.40 -4.83
C LYS A 2 -12.15 -10.89 -4.10
N HIS A 3 -11.01 -10.99 -4.75
CA HIS A 3 -9.69 -10.64 -4.20
C HIS A 3 -9.30 -9.22 -4.56
N VAL A 4 -8.90 -8.46 -3.54
CA VAL A 4 -8.47 -7.07 -3.70
C VAL A 4 -7.01 -6.95 -3.31
N MET A 5 -6.27 -6.10 -4.01
CA MET A 5 -4.86 -5.84 -3.71
C MET A 5 -4.59 -4.34 -3.67
N VAL A 6 -3.72 -3.95 -2.75
CA VAL A 6 -3.10 -2.61 -2.73
C VAL A 6 -1.62 -2.80 -2.45
N ASN A 7 -0.81 -1.82 -2.83
CA ASN A 7 0.60 -1.79 -2.42
C ASN A 7 0.99 -0.41 -1.94
N GLY A 8 2.02 -0.37 -1.12
CA GLY A 8 2.56 0.88 -0.60
C GLY A 8 3.56 0.64 0.49
N THR A 9 4.10 1.72 1.04
CA THR A 9 5.06 1.66 2.15
C THR A 9 4.35 1.47 3.48
N PHE A 10 3.29 2.20 3.71
CA PHE A 10 2.50 2.15 4.94
C PHE A 10 3.34 2.35 6.20
N ASP A 11 4.23 3.34 6.14
CA ASP A 11 5.00 3.77 7.29
C ASP A 11 4.18 4.79 8.06
N ILE A 12 4.23 4.79 9.36
CA ILE A 12 3.44 5.67 10.23
C ILE A 12 2.00 5.77 9.72
N LEU A 13 1.17 4.80 10.08
CA LEU A 13 -0.23 4.78 9.63
C LEU A 13 -0.97 6.03 10.08
N HIS A 14 -1.73 6.62 9.18
CA HIS A 14 -2.57 7.77 9.45
C HIS A 14 -3.96 7.52 8.87
N ARG A 15 -4.88 8.46 9.12
CA ARG A 15 -6.27 8.30 8.71
C ARG A 15 -6.41 8.06 7.20
N GLY A 16 -5.56 8.72 6.40
CA GLY A 16 -5.59 8.51 4.95
C GLY A 16 -5.35 7.07 4.55
N HIS A 17 -4.36 6.42 5.19
CA HIS A 17 -4.10 5.00 4.97
C HIS A 17 -5.31 4.14 5.37
N LEU A 18 -5.88 4.42 6.54
CA LEU A 18 -6.96 3.60 7.08
C LEU A 18 -8.23 3.73 6.24
N GLU A 19 -8.55 4.95 5.79
CA GLU A 19 -9.69 5.18 4.91
C GLU A 19 -9.55 4.44 3.58
N MET A 20 -8.35 4.48 2.98
CA MET A 20 -8.08 3.78 1.74
C MET A 20 -8.17 2.27 1.91
N LEU A 21 -7.61 1.73 2.99
CA LEU A 21 -7.66 0.29 3.25
C LEU A 21 -9.09 -0.19 3.51
N LYS A 22 -9.86 0.60 4.23
CA LYS A 22 -11.28 0.31 4.45
C LYS A 22 -12.05 0.29 3.13
N PHE A 23 -11.84 1.31 2.31
CA PHE A 23 -12.44 1.38 0.98
C PHE A 23 -12.05 0.17 0.14
N ALA A 24 -10.76 -0.17 0.11
CA ALA A 24 -10.26 -1.30 -0.67
C ALA A 24 -10.93 -2.62 -0.24
N ARG A 25 -11.03 -2.84 1.07
CA ARG A 25 -11.68 -4.06 1.58
C ARG A 25 -13.15 -4.14 1.20
N GLN A 26 -13.81 -3.00 1.06
CA GLN A 26 -15.21 -2.95 0.63
C GLN A 26 -15.40 -3.33 -0.84
N GLN A 27 -14.34 -3.35 -1.64
CA GLN A 27 -14.41 -3.73 -3.04
C GLN A 27 -14.42 -5.25 -3.24
N GLY A 28 -14.22 -6.03 -2.19
CA GLY A 28 -14.22 -7.48 -2.29
C GLY A 28 -14.29 -8.15 -0.93
N ASN A 29 -13.88 -9.42 -0.89
CA ASN A 29 -14.00 -10.26 0.30
C ASN A 29 -12.66 -10.50 0.99
N PHE A 30 -11.54 -10.25 0.29
CA PHE A 30 -10.20 -10.54 0.79
C PHE A 30 -9.27 -9.44 0.31
N LEU A 31 -8.53 -8.84 1.25
CA LEU A 31 -7.57 -7.77 0.92
C LEU A 31 -6.16 -8.22 1.25
N LEU A 32 -5.32 -8.21 0.22
CA LEU A 32 -3.87 -8.39 0.35
C LEU A 32 -3.20 -7.03 0.22
N VAL A 33 -2.33 -6.71 1.18
CA VAL A 33 -1.51 -5.50 1.14
C VAL A 33 -0.06 -5.92 0.91
N ALA A 34 0.54 -5.43 -0.17
CA ALA A 34 1.95 -5.64 -0.47
C ALA A 34 2.73 -4.40 -0.04
N ILE A 35 3.78 -4.60 0.75
CA ILE A 35 4.57 -3.47 1.28
C ILE A 35 6.03 -3.57 0.87
N ASP A 36 6.64 -2.41 0.64
CA ASP A 36 8.05 -2.30 0.31
C ASP A 36 8.92 -2.77 1.49
N THR A 37 10.00 -3.50 1.20
CA THR A 37 11.01 -3.81 2.22
C THR A 37 11.72 -2.53 2.67
N ASP A 38 12.41 -2.60 3.81
CA ASP A 38 13.21 -1.47 4.31
C ASP A 38 14.24 -1.02 3.26
N ARG A 39 14.93 -1.97 2.64
CA ARG A 39 15.92 -1.66 1.61
C ARG A 39 15.29 -0.87 0.44
N ARG A 40 14.12 -1.32 -0.02
CA ARG A 40 13.46 -0.64 -1.14
C ARG A 40 12.99 0.75 -0.75
N VAL A 41 12.49 0.92 0.47
CA VAL A 41 12.07 2.25 0.94
C VAL A 41 13.27 3.20 0.99
N GLN A 42 14.42 2.73 1.49
CA GLN A 42 15.64 3.54 1.52
C GLN A 42 16.09 3.93 0.12
N GLU A 43 16.01 3.01 -0.83
CA GLU A 43 16.36 3.26 -2.23
C GLU A 43 15.47 4.34 -2.85
N LEU A 44 14.18 4.33 -2.53
CA LEU A 44 13.20 5.25 -3.13
C LEU A 44 13.07 6.57 -2.39
N LYS A 45 13.28 6.60 -1.08
CA LYS A 45 12.96 7.77 -0.23
C LYS A 45 14.12 8.30 0.59
N GLY A 46 15.27 7.61 0.59
CA GLY A 46 16.46 8.04 1.33
C GLY A 46 16.72 7.23 2.58
N ASP A 47 17.91 7.43 3.16
CA ASP A 47 18.43 6.59 4.25
C ASP A 47 17.71 6.79 5.58
N ASP A 48 17.01 7.90 5.76
CA ASP A 48 16.24 8.19 6.98
C ASP A 48 14.83 7.59 6.96
N ARG A 49 14.50 6.83 5.93
CA ARG A 49 13.21 6.16 5.78
C ARG A 49 13.40 4.66 5.55
N PRO A 50 12.53 3.77 6.04
CA PRO A 50 11.31 4.08 6.79
C PRO A 50 11.60 4.42 8.25
N ILE A 51 10.61 4.99 8.93
CA ILE A 51 10.67 5.21 10.37
C ILE A 51 10.45 3.89 11.10
N ASN A 52 9.42 3.15 10.71
CA ASN A 52 9.13 1.82 11.23
C ASN A 52 9.72 0.77 10.29
N ASN A 53 10.39 -0.23 10.84
CA ASN A 53 10.94 -1.31 10.03
C ASN A 53 9.83 -2.18 9.42
N GLN A 54 10.20 -3.00 8.43
CA GLN A 54 9.23 -3.79 7.67
C GLN A 54 8.43 -4.76 8.53
N GLU A 55 9.03 -5.33 9.55
CA GLU A 55 8.33 -6.27 10.44
C GLU A 55 7.26 -5.55 11.27
N ASP A 56 7.59 -4.36 11.77
CA ASP A 56 6.64 -3.54 12.52
C ASP A 56 5.52 -3.04 11.62
N ARG A 57 5.86 -2.60 10.41
CA ARG A 57 4.84 -2.15 9.44
C ARG A 57 3.88 -3.27 9.07
N LYS A 58 4.41 -4.46 8.85
CA LYS A 58 3.59 -5.64 8.59
C LYS A 58 2.67 -5.95 9.77
N PHE A 59 3.21 -5.90 10.98
CA PHE A 59 2.46 -6.16 12.20
C PHE A 59 1.30 -5.17 12.36
N HIS A 60 1.57 -3.88 12.15
CA HIS A 60 0.54 -2.85 12.24
C HIS A 60 -0.63 -3.15 11.29
N LEU A 61 -0.31 -3.50 10.05
CA LEU A 61 -1.33 -3.80 9.05
C LEU A 61 -2.11 -5.06 9.39
N MET A 62 -1.43 -6.09 9.88
CA MET A 62 -2.10 -7.35 10.24
C MET A 62 -3.04 -7.20 11.43
N CYS A 63 -2.89 -6.15 12.23
CA CYS A 63 -3.81 -5.86 13.33
C CYS A 63 -5.11 -5.20 12.88
N LEU A 64 -5.19 -4.74 11.63
CA LEU A 64 -6.39 -4.09 11.11
C LEU A 64 -7.38 -5.14 10.61
N GLU A 65 -8.64 -4.98 11.00
CA GLU A 65 -9.68 -5.93 10.58
C GLU A 65 -9.92 -5.94 9.07
N PHE A 66 -9.56 -4.83 8.38
CA PHE A 66 -9.73 -4.73 6.93
C PHE A 66 -8.72 -5.57 6.15
N VAL A 67 -7.59 -5.91 6.76
CA VAL A 67 -6.46 -6.54 6.08
C VAL A 67 -6.46 -8.02 6.37
N ASN A 68 -6.41 -8.83 5.31
CA ASN A 68 -6.40 -10.27 5.41
C ASN A 68 -4.99 -10.86 5.31
N GLU A 69 -4.12 -10.26 4.50
CA GLU A 69 -2.77 -10.76 4.28
C GLU A 69 -1.84 -9.60 3.95
N VAL A 70 -0.58 -9.71 4.39
CA VAL A 70 0.47 -8.75 4.06
C VAL A 70 1.66 -9.51 3.48
N LYS A 71 2.18 -9.03 2.35
CA LYS A 71 3.39 -9.59 1.73
C LYS A 71 4.41 -8.48 1.51
N LEU A 72 5.69 -8.84 1.65
CA LEU A 72 6.80 -7.93 1.41
C LEU A 72 7.30 -8.10 -0.01
N PHE A 73 7.75 -7.00 -0.65
CA PHE A 73 8.42 -7.08 -1.94
C PHE A 73 9.63 -6.13 -1.93
N ASP A 74 10.72 -6.59 -2.55
CA ASP A 74 12.00 -5.89 -2.56
C ASP A 74 12.30 -5.24 -3.91
N SER A 75 11.49 -5.55 -4.92
CA SER A 75 11.67 -5.03 -6.28
C SER A 75 10.33 -5.01 -7.01
N LYS A 76 10.29 -4.28 -8.12
CA LYS A 76 9.12 -4.26 -8.98
C LYS A 76 8.81 -5.67 -9.50
N GLU A 77 9.84 -6.44 -9.80
CA GLU A 77 9.70 -7.81 -10.31
C GLU A 77 9.02 -8.70 -9.26
N GLU A 78 9.38 -8.56 -7.99
CA GLU A 78 8.73 -9.31 -6.92
C GLU A 78 7.28 -8.92 -6.75
N LEU A 79 6.96 -7.62 -6.88
CA LEU A 79 5.58 -7.15 -6.83
C LEU A 79 4.75 -7.78 -7.96
N ILE A 80 5.33 -7.85 -9.16
CA ILE A 80 4.67 -8.48 -10.31
C ILE A 80 4.42 -9.97 -10.04
N GLU A 81 5.38 -10.66 -9.43
CA GLU A 81 5.20 -12.07 -9.08
C GLU A 81 4.05 -12.26 -8.09
N ILE A 82 3.91 -11.36 -7.12
CA ILE A 82 2.77 -11.39 -6.20
C ILE A 82 1.46 -11.20 -6.97
N MET A 83 1.42 -10.24 -7.89
CA MET A 83 0.22 -9.99 -8.72
C MET A 83 -0.15 -11.21 -9.54
N LYS A 84 0.83 -11.85 -10.17
CA LYS A 84 0.61 -13.04 -11.01
C LYS A 84 0.07 -14.20 -10.18
N SER A 85 0.58 -14.39 -8.97
CA SER A 85 0.19 -15.47 -8.08
C SER A 85 -1.19 -15.21 -7.45
N TYR A 86 -1.41 -13.99 -6.98
CA TYR A 86 -2.65 -13.60 -6.29
C TYR A 86 -3.83 -13.42 -7.25
N LYS A 87 -3.56 -12.91 -8.45
CA LYS A 87 -4.57 -12.63 -9.49
C LYS A 87 -5.71 -11.76 -8.96
N PRO A 88 -5.42 -10.50 -8.58
CA PRO A 88 -6.44 -9.66 -8.00
C PRO A 88 -7.59 -9.40 -8.96
N ASP A 89 -8.82 -9.48 -8.45
CA ASP A 89 -10.00 -9.06 -9.19
C ASP A 89 -10.05 -7.54 -9.24
N VAL A 90 -9.65 -6.87 -8.15
CA VAL A 90 -9.61 -5.42 -8.05
C VAL A 90 -8.26 -4.99 -7.49
N TYR A 91 -7.65 -4.01 -8.13
CA TYR A 91 -6.44 -3.35 -7.61
C TYR A 91 -6.81 -1.92 -7.28
N VAL A 92 -6.59 -1.51 -6.03
CA VAL A 92 -6.90 -0.14 -5.61
C VAL A 92 -5.60 0.66 -5.53
N LYS A 93 -5.57 1.80 -6.22
CA LYS A 93 -4.42 2.71 -6.25
C LYS A 93 -4.83 4.11 -5.82
N GLY A 94 -3.89 4.87 -5.28
CA GLY A 94 -4.12 6.27 -5.02
C GLY A 94 -4.30 7.05 -6.31
N SER A 95 -5.09 8.12 -6.27
CA SER A 95 -5.41 8.92 -7.46
C SER A 95 -4.25 9.76 -8.00
N ASP A 96 -3.18 9.91 -7.22
CA ASP A 96 -1.96 10.60 -7.67
C ASP A 96 -1.16 9.77 -8.69
N TRP A 97 -1.52 8.52 -8.93
CA TRP A 97 -0.93 7.72 -10.00
C TRP A 97 -1.69 7.99 -11.29
N LYS A 98 -0.97 8.12 -12.40
CA LYS A 98 -1.59 8.35 -13.70
C LYS A 98 -2.40 7.13 -14.13
N ALA A 99 -3.63 7.38 -14.58
CA ALA A 99 -4.49 6.32 -15.10
C ALA A 99 -3.83 5.65 -16.31
N GLY A 100 -3.93 4.32 -16.38
CA GLY A 100 -3.40 3.55 -17.49
C GLY A 100 -1.91 3.29 -17.42
N THR A 101 -1.23 3.72 -16.35
CA THR A 101 0.18 3.42 -16.15
C THR A 101 0.37 2.35 -15.08
N GLY A 102 1.45 1.60 -15.19
CA GLY A 102 1.82 0.62 -14.20
C GLY A 102 1.26 -0.76 -14.46
N THR A 103 1.79 -1.71 -13.72
CA THR A 103 1.54 -3.14 -13.93
C THR A 103 0.18 -3.61 -13.41
N ALA A 104 -0.48 -2.80 -12.56
CA ALA A 104 -1.78 -3.18 -12.02
C ALA A 104 -2.81 -3.46 -13.11
N HIS A 105 -2.78 -2.67 -14.20
CA HIS A 105 -3.69 -2.84 -15.33
C HIS A 105 -3.44 -4.14 -16.09
N GLU A 106 -2.21 -4.66 -16.07
CA GLU A 106 -1.85 -5.87 -16.79
C GLU A 106 -2.28 -7.14 -16.04
N TYR A 107 -2.25 -7.10 -14.70
CA TYR A 107 -2.40 -8.29 -13.87
C TYR A 107 -3.65 -8.29 -13.00
N SER A 108 -4.54 -7.31 -13.19
CA SER A 108 -5.80 -7.21 -12.46
C SER A 108 -6.96 -7.12 -13.41
N LYS A 109 -8.12 -7.60 -13.01
CA LYS A 109 -9.33 -7.50 -13.84
C LYS A 109 -9.85 -6.07 -13.86
N GLU A 110 -9.73 -5.36 -12.74
CA GLU A 110 -10.21 -3.98 -12.60
C GLU A 110 -9.23 -3.19 -11.75
N VAL A 111 -8.99 -1.91 -12.10
CA VAL A 111 -8.20 -0.98 -11.29
C VAL A 111 -9.11 0.17 -10.87
N ILE A 112 -9.17 0.43 -9.57
CA ILE A 112 -9.95 1.53 -9.02
C ILE A 112 -8.98 2.54 -8.42
N TYR A 113 -9.14 3.81 -8.78
CA TYR A 113 -8.33 4.90 -8.23
C TYR A 113 -9.10 5.53 -7.08
N TYR A 114 -8.46 5.55 -5.91
CA TYR A 114 -9.04 6.10 -4.69
C TYR A 114 -8.57 7.54 -4.50
N ASP A 115 -9.51 8.48 -4.40
CA ASP A 115 -9.19 9.88 -4.16
C ASP A 115 -8.78 10.08 -2.71
N ARG A 116 -7.61 10.71 -2.53
CA ARG A 116 -7.09 11.02 -1.20
C ARG A 116 -8.06 11.93 -0.44
N VAL A 117 -8.33 11.58 0.82
CA VAL A 117 -9.17 12.37 1.71
C VAL A 117 -8.28 13.23 2.60
N GLY A 118 -8.40 14.56 2.48
CA GLY A 118 -7.63 15.51 3.28
C GLY A 118 -6.14 15.53 2.92
N ASP A 119 -5.34 16.14 3.79
CA ASP A 119 -3.90 16.32 3.58
C ASP A 119 -3.07 15.30 4.37
N TYR A 120 -3.62 14.13 4.62
CA TYR A 120 -2.92 13.09 5.36
C TYR A 120 -1.75 12.54 4.57
N SER A 121 -0.55 12.62 5.11
CA SER A 121 0.63 11.96 4.54
C SER A 121 1.65 11.69 5.66
N THR A 122 2.40 10.60 5.50
CA THR A 122 3.48 10.28 6.43
C THR A 122 4.53 11.38 6.46
N THR A 123 4.87 11.96 5.30
CA THR A 123 5.82 13.06 5.20
C THR A 123 5.34 14.27 6.00
N ASN A 124 4.06 14.64 5.89
CA ASN A 124 3.51 15.75 6.65
C ASN A 124 3.55 15.51 8.16
N ILE A 125 3.29 14.30 8.59
CA ILE A 125 3.37 13.92 10.00
C ILE A 125 4.81 14.10 10.53
N ILE A 126 5.78 13.59 9.79
CA ILE A 126 7.19 13.71 10.15
C ILE A 126 7.59 15.19 10.24
N GLN A 127 7.19 16.00 9.26
CA GLN A 127 7.49 17.43 9.25
C GLN A 127 6.87 18.16 10.45
N ARG A 128 5.64 17.82 10.81
CA ARG A 128 4.97 18.43 11.96
C ARG A 128 5.69 18.09 13.26
N ILE A 129 6.23 16.89 13.38
CA ILE A 129 6.99 16.47 14.56
C ILE A 129 8.34 17.19 14.59
N THR A 130 9.05 17.26 13.48
CA THR A 130 10.40 17.85 13.44
C THR A 130 10.39 19.38 13.53
N ASN A 131 9.28 20.02 13.20
CA ASN A 131 9.16 21.49 13.22
C ASN A 131 8.63 22.03 14.55
N ARG A 132 8.54 21.21 15.58
CA ARG A 132 8.07 21.63 16.91
C ARG A 132 9.13 22.34 17.75
#